data_44747811b3a7c566e01728ed9adcf7ae
#
_entry.id   44747811b3a7c566e01728ed9adcf7ae
#
_cell.length_a   1.000
_cell.length_b   1.000
_cell.length_c   1.000
_cell.angle_alpha   90.00
_cell.angle_beta   90.00
_cell.angle_gamma   90.00
#
_symmetry.space_group_name_H-M   'P 1'
#
loop_
_entity.id
_entity.type
_entity.pdbx_description
1 polymer ?
#
loop_
_entity_poly.entity_id
_entity_poly.type
_entity_poly.pdbx_seq_one_letter_code
_entity_poly.pdbx_strand_id
1 'polypeptide(L)'
;DVALKYGYDSPTSFSRAFSGIHGIPPSAAKAKGAPLKAFPRICFQIQIKGDTEMNYRIEERESFRIVGKRTSLPSEIDACMQEIPLLWEKLGAEDSSALFRATDALPRGILGVCTPPKDGRIDYYIAAASSLPAQAGMEEFTIPACTWAIFPCTGSLPDAIQELLKRITAQWLPSSGYDYADAPD
;
A
#
# COMPACT_ATOMS: atom_id res chain seq x y z
N ASP A 1 -34.65 15.16 -37.64
CA ASP A 1 -35.00 14.49 -36.40
C ASP A 1 -33.71 14.06 -35.64
N VAL A 2 -33.58 14.47 -34.38
CA VAL A 2 -32.40 14.17 -33.55
C VAL A 2 -32.21 12.67 -33.39
N ALA A 3 -33.29 11.91 -33.23
CA ALA A 3 -33.21 10.46 -33.04
C ALA A 3 -32.49 9.77 -34.21
N LEU A 4 -32.88 10.07 -35.44
CA LEU A 4 -32.28 9.48 -36.65
C LEU A 4 -30.84 9.91 -36.84
N LYS A 5 -30.49 11.18 -36.48
CA LYS A 5 -29.09 11.67 -36.54
C LYS A 5 -28.14 10.89 -35.66
N TYR A 6 -28.62 10.38 -34.52
CA TYR A 6 -27.84 9.60 -33.58
C TYR A 6 -28.10 8.10 -33.62
N GLY A 7 -28.64 7.58 -34.74
CA GLY A 7 -28.74 6.15 -35.03
C GLY A 7 -29.85 5.41 -34.31
N TYR A 8 -30.88 6.12 -33.83
CA TYR A 8 -32.05 5.47 -33.24
C TYR A 8 -33.11 5.20 -34.31
N ASP A 9 -33.72 4.02 -34.29
CA ASP A 9 -34.74 3.58 -35.27
C ASP A 9 -36.03 4.40 -35.21
N SER A 10 -36.29 5.05 -34.08
CA SER A 10 -37.49 5.87 -33.92
C SER A 10 -37.32 6.96 -32.83
N PRO A 11 -38.09 8.05 -32.89
CA PRO A 11 -38.16 9.05 -31.84
C PRO A 11 -38.55 8.48 -30.45
N THR A 12 -39.34 7.39 -30.44
CA THR A 12 -39.77 6.74 -29.20
C THR A 12 -38.64 5.98 -28.55
N SER A 13 -37.81 5.25 -29.32
CA SER A 13 -36.62 4.55 -28.77
C SER A 13 -35.58 5.54 -28.25
N PHE A 14 -35.36 6.65 -28.97
CA PHE A 14 -34.53 7.75 -28.48
C PHE A 14 -35.07 8.34 -27.17
N SER A 15 -36.37 8.65 -27.11
CA SER A 15 -36.96 9.26 -25.91
C SER A 15 -36.85 8.35 -24.68
N ARG A 16 -37.00 7.03 -24.84
CA ARG A 16 -36.85 6.05 -23.74
C ARG A 16 -35.40 5.98 -23.26
N ALA A 17 -34.43 5.87 -24.16
CA ALA A 17 -33.01 5.84 -23.84
C ALA A 17 -32.57 7.15 -23.16
N PHE A 18 -32.96 8.28 -23.69
CA PHE A 18 -32.65 9.61 -23.16
C PHE A 18 -33.22 9.77 -21.73
N SER A 19 -34.48 9.41 -21.51
CA SER A 19 -35.10 9.50 -20.19
C SER A 19 -34.45 8.54 -19.19
N GLY A 20 -34.03 7.36 -19.61
CA GLY A 20 -33.29 6.41 -18.76
C GLY A 20 -31.95 6.98 -18.27
N ILE A 21 -31.26 7.70 -19.13
CA ILE A 21 -29.96 8.33 -18.79
C ILE A 21 -30.15 9.59 -17.95
N HIS A 22 -30.98 10.52 -18.41
CA HIS A 22 -31.08 11.87 -17.85
C HIS A 22 -32.16 12.03 -16.78
N GLY A 23 -33.07 11.07 -16.65
CA GLY A 23 -34.20 11.11 -15.72
C GLY A 23 -35.36 12.04 -16.15
N ILE A 24 -35.24 12.72 -17.28
CA ILE A 24 -36.24 13.62 -17.86
C ILE A 24 -36.43 13.34 -19.35
N PRO A 25 -37.61 13.59 -19.93
CA PRO A 25 -37.82 13.39 -21.35
C PRO A 25 -37.09 14.45 -22.21
N PRO A 26 -36.77 14.17 -23.50
CA PRO A 26 -36.10 15.12 -24.39
C PRO A 26 -36.84 16.45 -24.56
N SER A 27 -38.17 16.46 -24.46
CA SER A 27 -38.97 17.69 -24.50
C SER A 27 -38.70 18.61 -23.32
N ALA A 28 -38.55 18.08 -22.13
CA ALA A 28 -38.23 18.85 -20.92
C ALA A 28 -36.76 19.33 -20.92
N ALA A 29 -35.87 18.59 -21.56
CA ALA A 29 -34.46 18.97 -21.70
C ALA A 29 -34.22 20.23 -22.56
N LYS A 30 -35.22 20.69 -23.34
CA LYS A 30 -35.14 21.92 -24.11
C LYS A 30 -35.26 23.19 -23.23
N ALA A 31 -35.73 23.06 -22.03
CA ALA A 31 -35.84 24.20 -21.11
C ALA A 31 -34.45 24.69 -20.69
N LYS A 32 -34.26 26.02 -20.66
CA LYS A 32 -32.99 26.62 -20.21
C LYS A 32 -32.71 26.24 -18.74
N GLY A 33 -31.57 25.63 -18.48
CA GLY A 33 -31.18 25.16 -17.14
C GLY A 33 -31.72 23.77 -16.75
N ALA A 34 -32.27 22.98 -17.70
CA ALA A 34 -32.67 21.61 -17.43
C ALA A 34 -31.46 20.77 -16.94
N PRO A 35 -31.59 20.00 -15.84
CA PRO A 35 -30.50 19.17 -15.33
C PRO A 35 -30.27 17.99 -16.26
N LEU A 36 -29.10 17.93 -16.89
CA LEU A 36 -28.68 16.79 -17.71
C LEU A 36 -27.46 16.13 -17.10
N LYS A 37 -27.45 14.80 -17.11
CA LYS A 37 -26.28 14.02 -16.68
C LYS A 37 -25.28 13.98 -17.84
N ALA A 38 -24.04 14.43 -17.59
CA ALA A 38 -22.94 14.29 -18.53
C ALA A 38 -22.05 13.14 -18.08
N PHE A 39 -21.72 12.26 -19.00
CA PHE A 39 -20.74 11.21 -18.77
C PHE A 39 -19.45 11.62 -19.51
N PRO A 40 -18.34 11.81 -18.79
CA PRO A 40 -17.05 12.05 -19.45
C PRO A 40 -16.68 10.84 -20.30
N ARG A 41 -15.92 11.07 -21.36
CA ARG A 41 -15.37 9.96 -22.16
C ARG A 41 -14.49 9.10 -21.26
N ILE A 42 -14.62 7.78 -21.42
CA ILE A 42 -13.69 6.84 -20.79
C ILE A 42 -12.32 7.10 -21.41
N CYS A 43 -11.38 7.58 -20.59
CA CYS A 43 -9.98 7.70 -20.96
C CYS A 43 -9.20 6.58 -20.27
N PHE A 44 -8.46 5.81 -21.05
CA PHE A 44 -7.47 4.87 -20.52
C PHE A 44 -6.13 5.59 -20.49
N GLN A 45 -5.52 5.70 -19.33
CA GLN A 45 -4.16 6.19 -19.19
C GLN A 45 -3.25 4.96 -19.09
N ILE A 46 -2.66 4.55 -20.20
CA ILE A 46 -1.70 3.45 -20.25
C ILE A 46 -0.32 4.05 -20.05
N GLN A 47 0.29 3.75 -18.92
CA GLN A 47 1.68 4.10 -18.66
C GLN A 47 2.55 2.89 -18.95
N ILE A 48 3.25 2.89 -20.09
CA ILE A 48 4.26 1.88 -20.41
C ILE A 48 5.57 2.38 -19.77
N LYS A 49 5.95 1.78 -18.63
CA LYS A 49 7.30 1.95 -18.07
C LYS A 49 8.17 0.84 -18.63
N GLY A 50 9.37 1.21 -19.09
CA GLY A 50 10.39 0.22 -19.43
C GLY A 50 10.72 -0.63 -18.20
N ASP A 51 10.94 -1.92 -18.43
CA ASP A 51 11.22 -2.89 -17.37
C ASP A 51 12.60 -2.57 -16.76
N THR A 52 12.59 -2.02 -15.56
CA THR A 52 13.83 -1.93 -14.78
C THR A 52 13.87 -3.20 -13.95
N GLU A 53 14.84 -4.07 -14.22
CA GLU A 53 15.08 -5.31 -13.50
C GLU A 53 15.00 -5.07 -11.99
N MET A 54 14.22 -5.89 -11.31
CA MET A 54 14.06 -5.84 -9.86
C MET A 54 14.70 -7.09 -9.27
N ASN A 55 15.85 -6.91 -8.63
CA ASN A 55 16.51 -8.02 -7.95
C ASN A 55 15.74 -8.40 -6.69
N TYR A 56 15.41 -9.66 -6.56
CA TYR A 56 14.80 -10.22 -5.37
C TYR A 56 15.23 -11.66 -5.15
N ARG A 57 14.98 -12.18 -3.95
CA ARG A 57 15.14 -13.60 -3.65
C ARG A 57 14.00 -14.05 -2.74
N ILE A 58 13.65 -15.32 -2.83
CA ILE A 58 12.64 -15.95 -1.98
C ILE A 58 13.37 -16.80 -0.94
N GLU A 59 13.02 -16.61 0.33
CA GLU A 59 13.57 -17.38 1.45
C GLU A 59 12.43 -17.86 2.35
N GLU A 60 12.46 -19.14 2.73
CA GLU A 60 11.68 -19.65 3.85
C GLU A 60 12.44 -19.38 5.14
N ARG A 61 11.76 -18.84 6.14
CA ARG A 61 12.36 -18.60 7.45
C ARG A 61 11.50 -19.19 8.55
N GLU A 62 12.14 -19.83 9.48
CA GLU A 62 11.55 -20.22 10.75
C GLU A 62 11.10 -19.00 11.55
N SER A 63 10.22 -19.23 12.52
CA SER A 63 9.80 -18.16 13.42
C SER A 63 11.00 -17.62 14.21
N PHE A 64 11.05 -16.32 14.38
CA PHE A 64 12.07 -15.67 15.18
C PHE A 64 11.48 -14.55 16.04
N ARG A 65 12.15 -14.24 17.13
CA ARG A 65 11.72 -13.20 18.05
C ARG A 65 12.46 -11.90 17.78
N ILE A 66 11.73 -10.80 17.90
CA ILE A 66 12.29 -9.45 17.91
C ILE A 66 12.02 -8.77 19.24
N VAL A 67 12.93 -7.88 19.64
CA VAL A 67 12.78 -6.97 20.77
C VAL A 67 12.99 -5.55 20.31
N GLY A 68 12.10 -4.63 20.70
CA GLY A 68 12.18 -3.24 20.25
C GLY A 68 11.07 -2.34 20.76
N LYS A 69 11.04 -1.14 20.21
CA LYS A 69 10.01 -0.14 20.50
C LYS A 69 8.83 -0.32 19.60
N ARG A 70 7.63 -0.44 20.17
CA ARG A 70 6.37 -0.52 19.46
C ARG A 70 5.68 0.82 19.43
N THR A 71 5.10 1.16 18.28
CA THR A 71 4.21 2.30 18.12
C THR A 71 3.00 1.86 17.29
N SER A 72 1.80 2.15 17.78
CA SER A 72 0.59 1.87 17.00
C SER A 72 0.28 3.04 16.07
N LEU A 73 0.12 2.76 14.78
CA LEU A 73 -0.12 3.73 13.71
C LEU A 73 -1.46 3.45 13.02
N PRO A 74 -2.06 4.45 12.35
CA PRO A 74 -3.13 4.20 11.39
C PRO A 74 -2.66 3.24 10.30
N SER A 75 -3.56 2.40 9.75
CA SER A 75 -3.20 1.44 8.70
C SER A 75 -3.18 2.04 7.29
N GLU A 76 -3.53 3.32 7.14
CA GLU A 76 -3.48 4.03 5.86
C GLU A 76 -2.02 4.23 5.42
N ILE A 77 -1.73 3.81 4.19
CA ILE A 77 -0.38 3.84 3.62
C ILE A 77 0.23 5.24 3.67
N ASP A 78 -0.54 6.28 3.31
CA ASP A 78 -0.04 7.66 3.30
C ASP A 78 0.33 8.15 4.71
N ALA A 79 -0.42 7.75 5.74
CA ALA A 79 -0.09 8.06 7.14
C ALA A 79 1.20 7.33 7.57
N CYS A 80 1.33 6.05 7.24
CA CYS A 80 2.55 5.28 7.53
C CYS A 80 3.78 5.89 6.85
N MET A 81 3.67 6.29 5.58
CA MET A 81 4.77 6.91 4.83
C MET A 81 5.26 8.22 5.45
N GLN A 82 4.40 8.95 6.15
CA GLN A 82 4.74 10.19 6.84
C GLN A 82 5.25 9.94 8.26
N GLU A 83 4.62 9.05 9.01
CA GLU A 83 4.91 8.88 10.43
C GLU A 83 6.11 7.98 10.72
N ILE A 84 6.32 6.93 9.93
CA ILE A 84 7.45 6.00 10.15
C ILE A 84 8.81 6.70 10.09
N PRO A 85 9.12 7.58 9.12
CA PRO A 85 10.39 8.30 9.13
C PRO A 85 10.61 9.12 10.41
N LEU A 86 9.55 9.75 10.92
CA LEU A 86 9.64 10.54 12.18
C LEU A 86 9.95 9.68 13.41
N LEU A 87 9.51 8.40 13.41
CA LEU A 87 9.87 7.46 14.48
C LEU A 87 11.36 7.12 14.45
N TRP A 88 11.92 6.93 13.25
CA TRP A 88 13.35 6.70 13.07
C TRP A 88 14.20 7.92 13.46
N GLU A 89 13.75 9.12 13.13
CA GLU A 89 14.42 10.36 13.55
C GLU A 89 14.41 10.56 15.08
N LYS A 90 13.34 10.13 15.74
CA LYS A 90 13.19 10.21 17.20
C LYS A 90 13.96 9.12 17.94
N LEU A 91 14.47 8.10 17.23
CA LEU A 91 15.23 7.02 17.85
C LEU A 91 16.56 7.57 18.39
N GLY A 92 16.67 7.66 19.69
CA GLY A 92 17.88 8.18 20.35
C GLY A 92 19.11 7.28 20.17
N ALA A 93 20.29 7.86 20.36
CA ALA A 93 21.56 7.12 20.26
C ALA A 93 21.65 5.96 21.28
N GLU A 94 21.06 6.13 22.47
CA GLU A 94 21.02 5.07 23.51
C GLU A 94 20.16 3.90 23.05
N ASP A 95 18.97 4.17 22.51
CA ASP A 95 18.05 3.15 21.98
C ASP A 95 18.68 2.40 20.80
N SER A 96 19.25 3.13 19.86
CA SER A 96 19.96 2.54 18.71
C SER A 96 21.08 1.62 19.20
N SER A 97 21.88 2.07 20.15
CA SER A 97 22.97 1.28 20.73
C SER A 97 22.44 0.05 21.49
N ALA A 98 21.32 0.17 22.17
CA ALA A 98 20.68 -0.94 22.87
C ALA A 98 20.18 -2.01 21.89
N LEU A 99 19.53 -1.59 20.79
CA LEU A 99 19.08 -2.49 19.71
C LEU A 99 20.25 -3.19 19.03
N PHE A 100 21.35 -2.49 18.74
CA PHE A 100 22.54 -3.13 18.18
C PHE A 100 23.13 -4.18 19.12
N ARG A 101 23.19 -3.91 20.42
CA ARG A 101 23.64 -4.89 21.42
C ARG A 101 22.70 -6.08 21.57
N ALA A 102 21.41 -5.86 21.39
CA ALA A 102 20.41 -6.93 21.45
C ALA A 102 20.42 -7.85 20.20
N THR A 103 21.04 -7.44 19.12
CA THR A 103 21.10 -8.22 17.87
C THR A 103 22.01 -9.43 18.05
N ASP A 104 21.46 -10.59 18.39
CA ASP A 104 22.18 -11.87 18.55
C ASP A 104 21.63 -12.98 17.64
N ALA A 105 20.55 -12.72 16.92
CA ALA A 105 19.90 -13.63 15.99
C ALA A 105 19.83 -13.06 14.56
N LEU A 106 19.26 -13.82 13.64
CA LEU A 106 18.98 -13.37 12.27
C LEU A 106 17.51 -12.96 12.11
N PRO A 107 17.21 -11.95 11.27
CA PRO A 107 18.15 -11.16 10.47
C PRO A 107 18.94 -10.16 11.32
N ARG A 108 20.20 -9.88 10.94
CA ARG A 108 21.05 -8.93 11.64
C ARG A 108 20.70 -7.49 11.28
N GLY A 109 20.86 -6.59 12.25
CA GLY A 109 20.61 -5.15 12.09
C GLY A 109 19.39 -4.67 12.85
N ILE A 110 19.09 -3.38 12.70
CA ILE A 110 17.86 -2.80 13.22
C ILE A 110 16.78 -2.98 12.15
N LEU A 111 15.64 -3.50 12.57
CA LEU A 111 14.51 -3.85 11.73
C LEU A 111 13.38 -2.82 11.92
N GLY A 112 12.75 -2.41 10.83
CA GLY A 112 11.43 -1.81 10.86
C GLY A 112 10.43 -2.89 10.50
N VAL A 113 9.42 -3.13 11.33
CA VAL A 113 8.46 -4.22 11.13
C VAL A 113 7.05 -3.68 11.26
N CYS A 114 6.24 -3.86 10.22
CA CYS A 114 4.81 -3.60 10.22
C CYS A 114 4.06 -4.89 10.51
N THR A 115 3.11 -4.87 11.45
CA THR A 115 2.18 -5.99 11.62
C THR A 115 1.03 -5.90 10.63
N PRO A 116 0.34 -7.01 10.34
CA PRO A 116 -0.92 -6.96 9.60
C PRO A 116 -1.90 -5.97 10.25
N PRO A 117 -2.71 -5.25 9.44
CA PRO A 117 -3.68 -4.30 9.96
C PRO A 117 -4.78 -4.99 10.77
N LYS A 118 -5.07 -4.43 11.95
CA LYS A 118 -6.16 -4.87 12.82
C LYS A 118 -6.93 -3.65 13.30
N ASP A 119 -8.26 -3.65 13.12
CA ASP A 119 -9.15 -2.55 13.53
C ASP A 119 -8.72 -1.17 13.00
N GLY A 120 -8.22 -1.11 11.75
CA GLY A 120 -7.75 0.12 11.10
C GLY A 120 -6.40 0.62 11.63
N ARG A 121 -5.63 -0.20 12.34
CA ARG A 121 -4.31 0.14 12.87
C ARG A 121 -3.31 -0.96 12.58
N ILE A 122 -2.03 -0.57 12.55
CA ILE A 122 -0.88 -1.47 12.55
C ILE A 122 -0.04 -1.21 13.79
N ASP A 123 0.71 -2.20 14.21
CA ASP A 123 1.82 -1.99 15.14
C ASP A 123 3.13 -1.93 14.34
N TYR A 124 3.87 -0.85 14.53
CA TYR A 124 5.18 -0.67 13.93
C TYR A 124 6.27 -0.84 14.99
N TYR A 125 7.24 -1.71 14.72
CA TYR A 125 8.37 -1.96 15.61
C TYR A 125 9.66 -1.43 14.99
N ILE A 126 10.44 -0.68 15.78
CA ILE A 126 11.87 -0.50 15.54
C ILE A 126 12.57 -1.46 16.50
N ALA A 127 13.13 -2.55 15.96
CA ALA A 127 13.51 -3.70 16.76
C ALA A 127 14.79 -4.37 16.26
N ALA A 128 15.27 -5.34 17.02
CA ALA A 128 16.35 -6.24 16.63
C ALA A 128 15.90 -7.69 16.82
N ALA A 129 16.36 -8.60 15.95
CA ALA A 129 16.19 -10.03 16.16
C ALA A 129 17.04 -10.47 17.36
N SER A 130 16.40 -11.04 18.39
CA SER A 130 17.06 -11.32 19.65
C SER A 130 16.51 -12.53 20.40
N SER A 131 17.42 -13.33 20.97
CA SER A 131 17.10 -14.36 21.96
C SER A 131 17.07 -13.82 23.40
N LEU A 132 17.59 -12.61 23.60
CA LEU A 132 17.65 -11.97 24.92
C LEU A 132 16.28 -11.39 25.31
N PRO A 133 15.96 -11.31 26.61
CA PRO A 133 14.72 -10.68 27.06
C PRO A 133 14.69 -9.17 26.74
N ALA A 134 13.48 -8.64 26.55
CA ALA A 134 13.28 -7.21 26.31
C ALA A 134 13.80 -6.38 27.52
N GLN A 135 14.48 -5.30 27.21
CA GLN A 135 14.91 -4.30 28.19
C GLN A 135 13.74 -3.37 28.55
N ALA A 136 13.88 -2.60 29.61
CA ALA A 136 12.88 -1.62 30.04
C ALA A 136 12.55 -0.65 28.88
N GLY A 137 11.26 -0.49 28.58
CA GLY A 137 10.76 0.34 27.48
C GLY A 137 10.81 -0.30 26.09
N MET A 138 11.16 -1.59 26.01
CA MET A 138 11.05 -2.42 24.80
C MET A 138 10.03 -3.52 24.98
N GLU A 139 9.45 -3.97 23.89
CA GLU A 139 8.49 -5.07 23.83
C GLU A 139 9.03 -6.20 22.98
N GLU A 140 8.54 -7.41 23.26
CA GLU A 140 8.85 -8.61 22.49
C GLU A 140 7.73 -8.90 21.49
N PHE A 141 8.11 -9.34 20.30
CA PHE A 141 7.16 -9.84 19.32
C PHE A 141 7.76 -11.04 18.57
N THR A 142 6.93 -12.02 18.26
CA THR A 142 7.37 -13.19 17.51
C THR A 142 6.90 -13.07 16.06
N ILE A 143 7.85 -13.01 15.15
CA ILE A 143 7.60 -13.12 13.71
C ILE A 143 7.33 -14.60 13.41
N PRO A 144 6.18 -14.96 12.81
CA PRO A 144 5.87 -16.35 12.49
C PRO A 144 6.78 -16.89 11.38
N ALA A 145 6.88 -18.22 11.30
CA ALA A 145 7.52 -18.86 10.16
C ALA A 145 6.73 -18.56 8.87
N CYS A 146 7.41 -18.07 7.85
CA CYS A 146 6.79 -17.75 6.57
C CYS A 146 7.82 -17.67 5.43
N THR A 147 7.31 -17.59 4.21
CA THR A 147 8.09 -17.36 3.01
C THR A 147 8.22 -15.86 2.76
N TRP A 148 9.45 -15.38 2.55
CA TRP A 148 9.78 -13.98 2.37
C TRP A 148 10.23 -13.69 0.94
N ALA A 149 9.71 -12.64 0.34
CA ALA A 149 10.31 -12.01 -0.82
C ALA A 149 11.22 -10.87 -0.33
N ILE A 150 12.51 -10.98 -0.58
CA ILE A 150 13.52 -10.06 -0.06
C ILE A 150 14.10 -9.24 -1.21
N PHE A 151 13.98 -7.93 -1.11
CA PHE A 151 14.42 -6.96 -2.10
C PHE A 151 15.56 -6.11 -1.52
N PRO A 152 16.76 -6.12 -2.16
CA PRO A 152 17.81 -5.20 -1.75
C PRO A 152 17.41 -3.75 -2.07
N CYS A 153 17.65 -2.86 -1.11
CA CYS A 153 17.42 -1.43 -1.27
C CYS A 153 18.72 -0.68 -0.99
N THR A 154 19.06 0.26 -1.86
CA THR A 154 20.23 1.12 -1.70
C THR A 154 19.86 2.54 -2.06
N GLY A 155 20.21 3.51 -1.22
CA GLY A 155 19.93 4.92 -1.43
C GLY A 155 19.64 5.66 -0.12
N SER A 156 19.29 6.93 -0.24
CA SER A 156 18.93 7.76 0.90
C SER A 156 17.57 7.37 1.48
N LEU A 157 17.49 7.23 2.79
CA LEU A 157 16.22 7.01 3.49
C LEU A 157 15.57 8.37 3.81
N PRO A 158 14.23 8.45 3.78
CA PRO A 158 13.27 7.38 3.54
C PRO A 158 12.98 7.11 2.05
N ASP A 159 13.40 7.96 1.11
CA ASP A 159 12.97 7.97 -0.28
C ASP A 159 13.23 6.63 -1.00
N ALA A 160 14.42 6.05 -0.82
CA ALA A 160 14.79 4.82 -1.50
C ALA A 160 13.86 3.65 -1.16
N ILE A 161 13.53 3.47 0.13
CA ILE A 161 12.66 2.37 0.56
C ILE A 161 11.20 2.61 0.16
N GLN A 162 10.74 3.85 0.21
CA GLN A 162 9.38 4.21 -0.21
C GLN A 162 9.17 3.99 -1.71
N GLU A 163 10.15 4.36 -2.53
CA GLU A 163 10.09 4.12 -3.98
C GLU A 163 10.15 2.61 -4.29
N LEU A 164 10.99 1.86 -3.58
CA LEU A 164 11.04 0.40 -3.71
C LEU A 164 9.71 -0.25 -3.36
N LEU A 165 9.08 0.12 -2.26
CA LEU A 165 7.77 -0.39 -1.85
C LEU A 165 6.69 -0.11 -2.89
N LYS A 166 6.66 1.10 -3.46
CA LYS A 166 5.74 1.44 -4.56
C LYS A 166 5.96 0.55 -5.78
N ARG A 167 7.21 0.27 -6.12
CA ARG A 167 7.55 -0.61 -7.25
C ARG A 167 7.17 -2.07 -6.98
N ILE A 168 7.42 -2.56 -5.77
CA ILE A 168 7.01 -3.92 -5.36
C ILE A 168 5.50 -4.07 -5.53
N THR A 169 4.72 -3.14 -4.95
CA THR A 169 3.25 -3.21 -4.96
C THR A 169 2.66 -3.02 -6.36
N ALA A 170 3.18 -2.06 -7.15
CA ALA A 170 2.60 -1.70 -8.43
C ALA A 170 3.11 -2.52 -9.62
N GLN A 171 4.30 -3.11 -9.54
CA GLN A 171 4.97 -3.75 -10.67
C GLN A 171 5.25 -5.23 -10.43
N TRP A 172 5.90 -5.56 -9.29
CA TRP A 172 6.35 -6.93 -9.04
C TRP A 172 5.20 -7.82 -8.56
N LEU A 173 4.49 -7.44 -7.52
CA LEU A 173 3.47 -8.27 -6.91
C LEU A 173 2.37 -8.71 -7.90
N PRO A 174 1.80 -7.83 -8.74
CA PRO A 174 0.78 -8.23 -9.71
C PRO A 174 1.23 -9.23 -10.77
N SER A 175 2.54 -9.31 -11.03
CA SER A 175 3.13 -10.21 -12.05
C SER A 175 3.86 -11.41 -11.47
N SER A 176 4.08 -11.45 -10.15
CA SER A 176 4.93 -12.45 -9.49
C SER A 176 4.24 -13.80 -9.26
N GLY A 177 2.91 -13.81 -9.19
CA GLY A 177 2.14 -14.98 -8.77
C GLY A 177 2.14 -15.20 -7.24
N TYR A 178 2.68 -14.27 -6.46
CA TYR A 178 2.64 -14.26 -5.00
C TYR A 178 1.56 -13.30 -4.49
N ASP A 179 1.11 -13.54 -3.27
CA ASP A 179 0.22 -12.67 -2.52
C ASP A 179 0.79 -12.36 -1.14
N TYR A 180 0.31 -11.28 -0.50
CA TYR A 180 0.64 -11.01 0.88
C TYR A 180 0.12 -12.10 1.80
N ALA A 181 0.97 -12.58 2.69
CA ALA A 181 0.56 -13.41 3.81
C ALA A 181 -0.05 -12.55 4.93
N ASP A 182 -0.85 -13.16 5.80
CA ASP A 182 -1.28 -12.53 7.06
C ASP A 182 -0.13 -12.60 8.08
N ALA A 183 0.96 -11.93 7.78
CA ALA A 183 2.21 -11.91 8.51
C ALA A 183 2.84 -10.51 8.47
N PRO A 184 3.73 -10.18 9.44
CA PRO A 184 4.47 -8.91 9.41
C PRO A 184 5.38 -8.77 8.20
N ASP A 185 5.63 -7.52 7.81
CA ASP A 185 6.57 -7.11 6.75
C ASP A 185 7.59 -6.06 7.24
#